data_7f82f64f2dc69d8a39e3a7f7630e2070
#
_entry.id   7f82f64f2dc69d8a39e3a7f7630e2070
#
_cell.length_a   1.000
_cell.length_b   1.000
_cell.length_c   1.000
_cell.angle_alpha   90.00
_cell.angle_beta   90.00
_cell.angle_gamma   90.00
#
_symmetry.space_group_name_H-M   'P 1'
#
loop_
_entity.id
_entity.type
_entity.pdbx_description
1 polymer ?
#
loop_
_entity_poly.entity_id
_entity_poly.type
_entity_poly.pdbx_seq_one_letter_code
_entity_poly.pdbx_strand_id
1 'polypeptide(L)'
;MAKKITKWEPEDFELEMTTHWSFPKRGDWATHDAKWRGNWSPYIPRNILLRYSKEGDLVLDQFAGGGTTLVEAKLLNRDIIGVDVNDTALDRCKDKIDFEHEGANGKVYIRKGDARHLDFIQDNSIDLICTHPPYADIIKYSEDIEKDLSRLKVKDFLEEMKTVAAESYRVLKKDKFCAILMGDTRQKGCMIPMSFDVMQIFEDAGFKLKELIIKEQHNCKATGYWKTNSVKYNFLLIAHEYLFVFRK
;
A
#
# COMPACT_ATOMS: atom_id res chain seq x y z
N MET A 1 3.62 27.99 -8.88
CA MET A 1 4.58 28.11 -7.77
C MET A 1 4.49 26.84 -6.96
N ALA A 2 5.60 26.13 -6.78
CA ALA A 2 5.66 24.96 -5.91
C ALA A 2 5.28 25.37 -4.47
N LYS A 3 4.43 24.59 -3.81
CA LYS A 3 4.01 24.87 -2.44
C LYS A 3 5.23 24.74 -1.54
N LYS A 4 5.58 25.80 -0.81
CA LYS A 4 6.70 25.75 0.14
C LYS A 4 6.39 24.70 1.21
N ILE A 5 7.20 23.66 1.31
CA ILE A 5 7.09 22.64 2.35
C ILE A 5 7.63 23.25 3.63
N THR A 6 6.84 23.25 4.69
CA THR A 6 7.20 23.81 6.00
C THR A 6 7.35 22.76 7.09
N LYS A 7 6.91 21.53 6.83
CA LYS A 7 6.92 20.42 7.76
C LYS A 7 7.42 19.17 7.03
N TRP A 8 8.49 18.58 7.49
CA TRP A 8 9.15 17.44 6.83
C TRP A 8 8.89 16.11 7.51
N GLU A 9 8.49 16.16 8.77
CA GLU A 9 8.21 14.99 9.59
C GLU A 9 6.88 15.15 10.33
N PRO A 10 6.23 14.06 10.73
CA PRO A 10 5.07 14.14 11.61
C PRO A 10 5.44 14.72 12.97
N GLU A 11 4.57 15.54 13.52
CA GLU A 11 4.66 15.95 14.92
C GLU A 11 4.27 14.78 15.81
N ASP A 12 4.97 14.61 16.93
CA ASP A 12 4.66 13.61 17.96
C ASP A 12 4.55 12.19 17.40
N PHE A 13 5.44 11.81 16.45
CA PHE A 13 5.44 10.46 15.88
C PHE A 13 5.97 9.46 16.92
N GLU A 14 5.15 8.49 17.23
CA GLU A 14 5.53 7.30 17.97
C GLU A 14 5.39 6.06 17.08
N LEU A 15 6.35 5.15 17.21
CA LEU A 15 6.32 3.89 16.48
C LEU A 15 5.24 2.99 17.08
N GLU A 16 4.32 2.51 16.26
CA GLU A 16 3.23 1.64 16.70
C GLU A 16 3.76 0.34 17.33
N MET A 17 3.32 0.04 18.54
CA MET A 17 3.80 -1.09 19.34
C MET A 17 2.82 -2.26 19.42
N THR A 18 1.59 -2.08 18.92
CA THR A 18 0.51 -3.08 18.96
C THR A 18 0.05 -3.46 17.56
N THR A 19 -0.81 -4.45 17.47
CA THR A 19 -1.44 -4.88 16.21
C THR A 19 -2.76 -4.15 15.90
N HIS A 20 -3.08 -3.07 16.61
CA HIS A 20 -4.24 -2.24 16.35
C HIS A 20 -3.78 -0.80 16.09
N TRP A 21 -3.90 -0.36 14.82
CA TRP A 21 -3.41 0.94 14.35
C TRP A 21 -4.54 1.89 14.02
N SER A 22 -4.44 3.11 14.52
CA SER A 22 -5.47 4.14 14.37
C SER A 22 -4.83 5.49 14.04
N PHE A 23 -5.09 6.01 12.83
CA PHE A 23 -4.57 7.31 12.37
C PHE A 23 -5.72 8.23 11.95
N PRO A 24 -6.43 8.86 12.92
CA PRO A 24 -7.59 9.73 12.63
C PRO A 24 -7.20 10.96 11.82
N LYS A 25 -5.97 11.46 11.99
CA LYS A 25 -5.35 12.48 11.12
C LYS A 25 -4.47 11.77 10.10
N ARG A 26 -4.73 12.03 8.81
CA ARG A 26 -4.01 11.36 7.73
C ARG A 26 -2.49 11.60 7.77
N GLY A 27 -2.04 12.77 8.21
CA GLY A 27 -0.67 13.25 8.04
C GLY A 27 -0.53 14.18 6.83
N ASP A 28 0.24 15.24 6.99
CA ASP A 28 0.33 16.40 6.08
C ASP A 28 1.75 16.93 5.90
N TRP A 29 2.78 16.17 6.30
CA TRP A 29 4.18 16.57 6.15
C TRP A 29 4.70 16.28 4.74
N ALA A 30 5.82 16.86 4.40
CA ALA A 30 6.46 16.78 3.10
C ALA A 30 5.47 17.09 1.95
N THR A 31 5.41 16.22 0.97
CA THR A 31 4.51 16.35 -0.19
C THR A 31 3.23 15.53 -0.06
N HIS A 32 2.94 14.95 1.12
CA HIS A 32 1.74 14.13 1.32
C HIS A 32 0.46 14.93 1.14
N ASP A 33 -0.51 14.33 0.49
CA ASP A 33 -1.87 14.83 0.36
C ASP A 33 -2.89 13.68 0.16
N ALA A 34 -4.17 14.01 0.22
CA ALA A 34 -5.29 13.07 0.05
C ALA A 34 -5.90 13.08 -1.36
N LYS A 35 -5.22 13.64 -2.37
CA LYS A 35 -5.81 13.84 -3.70
C LYS A 35 -5.91 12.55 -4.52
N TRP A 36 -5.05 11.57 -4.28
CA TRP A 36 -5.16 10.26 -4.91
C TRP A 36 -6.16 9.40 -4.15
N ARG A 37 -7.23 8.97 -4.81
CA ARG A 37 -8.24 8.12 -4.19
C ARG A 37 -7.64 6.77 -3.82
N GLY A 38 -7.99 6.24 -2.65
CA GLY A 38 -7.44 4.98 -2.15
C GLY A 38 -6.01 5.04 -1.60
N ASN A 39 -5.39 6.24 -1.59
CA ASN A 39 -4.07 6.41 -1.03
C ASN A 39 -4.09 6.20 0.51
N TRP A 40 -3.21 5.39 1.03
CA TRP A 40 -3.11 5.14 2.48
C TRP A 40 -2.49 6.30 3.28
N SER A 41 -2.65 6.28 4.59
CA SER A 41 -2.01 7.27 5.46
C SER A 41 -0.49 7.06 5.47
N PRO A 42 0.33 8.13 5.37
CA PRO A 42 1.79 8.02 5.39
C PRO A 42 2.35 7.46 6.71
N TYR A 43 1.59 7.49 7.79
CA TYR A 43 1.95 6.80 9.03
C TYR A 43 2.13 5.29 8.84
N ILE A 44 1.39 4.66 7.90
CA ILE A 44 1.46 3.22 7.65
C ILE A 44 2.82 2.83 7.06
N PRO A 45 3.22 3.32 5.86
CA PRO A 45 4.52 2.98 5.30
C PRO A 45 5.66 3.47 6.20
N ARG A 46 5.53 4.60 6.91
CA ARG A 46 6.55 5.06 7.87
C ARG A 46 6.82 4.03 8.96
N ASN A 47 5.78 3.50 9.60
CA ASN A 47 5.90 2.44 10.61
C ASN A 47 6.55 1.18 10.03
N ILE A 48 6.13 0.73 8.84
CA ILE A 48 6.67 -0.46 8.18
C ILE A 48 8.14 -0.28 7.82
N LEU A 49 8.51 0.85 7.23
CA LEU A 49 9.88 1.16 6.85
C LEU A 49 10.82 1.18 8.07
N LEU A 50 10.40 1.83 9.15
CA LEU A 50 11.20 1.93 10.38
C LEU A 50 11.36 0.58 11.10
N ARG A 51 10.33 -0.30 11.03
CA ARG A 51 10.37 -1.60 11.72
C ARG A 51 11.09 -2.70 10.95
N TYR A 52 10.97 -2.70 9.62
CA TYR A 52 11.35 -3.85 8.80
C TYR A 52 12.45 -3.56 7.77
N SER A 53 13.01 -2.36 7.80
CA SER A 53 14.17 -1.98 7.00
C SER A 53 15.11 -1.05 7.76
N LYS A 54 16.29 -0.83 7.21
CA LYS A 54 17.28 0.13 7.69
C LYS A 54 17.67 1.10 6.57
N GLU A 55 18.37 2.18 6.90
CA GLU A 55 18.89 3.12 5.92
C GLU A 55 19.77 2.40 4.88
N GLY A 56 19.61 2.78 3.63
CA GLY A 56 20.30 2.18 2.47
C GLY A 56 19.67 0.88 1.97
N ASP A 57 18.67 0.30 2.65
CA ASP A 57 17.93 -0.86 2.13
C ASP A 57 17.12 -0.46 0.89
N LEU A 58 16.96 -1.42 -0.04
CA LEU A 58 16.15 -1.26 -1.26
C LEU A 58 14.72 -1.75 -1.01
N VAL A 59 13.78 -0.83 -1.09
CA VAL A 59 12.33 -1.08 -0.92
C VAL A 59 11.64 -1.23 -2.28
N LEU A 60 10.57 -2.03 -2.34
CA LEU A 60 9.69 -2.11 -3.50
C LEU A 60 8.25 -1.76 -3.09
N ASP A 61 7.65 -0.82 -3.83
CA ASP A 61 6.20 -0.63 -3.88
C ASP A 61 5.71 -0.94 -5.29
N GLN A 62 5.09 -2.10 -5.46
CA GLN A 62 4.64 -2.60 -6.77
C GLN A 62 3.26 -2.11 -7.17
N PHE A 63 2.62 -1.25 -6.35
CA PHE A 63 1.38 -0.54 -6.60
C PHE A 63 1.50 0.90 -6.09
N ALA A 64 2.44 1.66 -6.69
CA ALA A 64 2.89 2.95 -6.17
C ALA A 64 1.78 4.01 -6.04
N GLY A 65 0.75 3.96 -6.90
CA GLY A 65 -0.44 4.82 -6.83
C GLY A 65 -0.09 6.30 -6.66
N GLY A 66 -0.48 6.90 -5.55
CA GLY A 66 -0.21 8.31 -5.23
C GLY A 66 1.19 8.61 -4.70
N GLY A 67 2.11 7.63 -4.63
CA GLY A 67 3.51 7.83 -4.24
C GLY A 67 3.77 7.98 -2.74
N THR A 68 2.84 7.61 -1.87
CA THR A 68 2.99 7.79 -0.40
C THR A 68 4.20 7.03 0.13
N THR A 69 4.38 5.76 -0.25
CA THR A 69 5.52 4.94 0.16
C THR A 69 6.84 5.51 -0.35
N LEU A 70 6.84 6.04 -1.59
CA LEU A 70 8.02 6.60 -2.22
C LEU A 70 8.54 7.83 -1.45
N VAL A 71 7.63 8.70 -1.03
CA VAL A 71 7.97 9.88 -0.23
C VAL A 71 8.56 9.46 1.12
N GLU A 72 7.95 8.51 1.82
CA GLU A 72 8.44 8.04 3.12
C GLU A 72 9.80 7.33 3.00
N ALA A 73 10.00 6.50 1.96
CA ALA A 73 11.29 5.85 1.74
C ALA A 73 12.40 6.89 1.51
N LYS A 74 12.15 7.91 0.67
CA LYS A 74 13.11 9.00 0.42
C LYS A 74 13.45 9.75 1.70
N LEU A 75 12.44 10.13 2.49
CA LEU A 75 12.62 10.86 3.77
C LEU A 75 13.41 10.05 4.80
N LEU A 76 13.25 8.75 4.79
CA LEU A 76 13.87 7.84 5.76
C LEU A 76 15.18 7.21 5.27
N ASN A 77 15.77 7.71 4.18
CA ASN A 77 17.03 7.21 3.60
C ASN A 77 16.99 5.74 3.14
N ARG A 78 15.84 5.28 2.64
CA ARG A 78 15.72 4.01 1.92
C ARG A 78 15.68 4.27 0.43
N ASP A 79 16.39 3.47 -0.34
CA ASP A 79 16.21 3.45 -1.79
C ASP A 79 14.89 2.74 -2.11
N ILE A 80 14.15 3.18 -3.14
CA ILE A 80 12.86 2.57 -3.47
C ILE A 80 12.62 2.46 -4.97
N ILE A 81 12.05 1.33 -5.38
CA ILE A 81 11.47 1.15 -6.71
C ILE A 81 9.94 1.24 -6.57
N GLY A 82 9.34 2.23 -7.23
CA GLY A 82 7.89 2.37 -7.35
C GLY A 82 7.43 1.91 -8.72
N VAL A 83 6.51 0.97 -8.75
CA VAL A 83 5.94 0.40 -9.99
C VAL A 83 4.45 0.68 -10.04
N ASP A 84 3.93 1.08 -11.19
CA ASP A 84 2.49 1.20 -11.44
C ASP A 84 2.20 0.99 -12.93
N VAL A 85 1.01 0.51 -13.26
CA VAL A 85 0.53 0.37 -14.65
C VAL A 85 -0.04 1.67 -15.20
N ASN A 86 -0.42 2.60 -14.33
CA ASN A 86 -1.12 3.84 -14.63
C ASN A 86 -0.16 5.02 -14.76
N ASP A 87 -0.06 5.60 -15.96
CA ASP A 87 0.81 6.74 -16.22
C ASP A 87 0.47 7.95 -15.34
N THR A 88 -0.81 8.21 -15.05
CA THR A 88 -1.24 9.29 -14.16
C THR A 88 -0.71 9.09 -12.72
N ALA A 89 -0.67 7.84 -12.24
CA ALA A 89 -0.06 7.49 -10.95
C ALA A 89 1.44 7.79 -10.97
N LEU A 90 2.14 7.36 -12.03
CA LEU A 90 3.59 7.56 -12.17
C LEU A 90 3.97 9.04 -12.27
N ASP A 91 3.22 9.84 -13.02
CA ASP A 91 3.47 11.28 -13.10
C ASP A 91 3.24 11.95 -11.74
N ARG A 92 2.21 11.53 -11.02
CA ARG A 92 1.99 11.98 -9.65
C ARG A 92 3.12 11.57 -8.70
N CYS A 93 3.65 10.37 -8.83
CA CYS A 93 4.82 9.93 -8.08
C CYS A 93 6.02 10.86 -8.33
N LYS A 94 6.31 11.20 -9.60
CA LYS A 94 7.38 12.14 -9.97
C LYS A 94 7.21 13.49 -9.28
N ASP A 95 6.01 14.07 -9.36
CA ASP A 95 5.68 15.34 -8.70
C ASP A 95 5.87 15.28 -7.18
N LYS A 96 5.55 14.14 -6.57
CA LYS A 96 5.62 13.95 -5.12
C LYS A 96 7.03 13.81 -4.58
N ILE A 97 7.93 13.22 -5.35
CA ILE A 97 9.33 13.03 -4.95
C ILE A 97 10.24 14.17 -5.40
N ASP A 98 9.70 15.15 -6.13
CA ASP A 98 10.44 16.35 -6.61
C ASP A 98 10.61 17.35 -5.44
N PHE A 99 11.45 16.96 -4.50
CA PHE A 99 11.89 17.82 -3.41
C PHE A 99 13.33 17.49 -3.00
N GLU A 100 13.99 18.50 -2.46
CA GLU A 100 15.27 18.35 -1.77
C GLU A 100 15.09 18.74 -0.30
N HIS A 101 15.62 17.93 0.58
CA HIS A 101 15.62 18.17 2.01
C HIS A 101 16.88 17.56 2.63
N GLU A 102 17.54 18.30 3.49
CA GLU A 102 18.70 17.82 4.22
C GLU A 102 18.34 16.56 5.04
N GLY A 103 19.10 15.49 4.87
CA GLY A 103 18.83 14.20 5.51
C GLY A 103 17.89 13.27 4.74
N ALA A 104 17.25 13.70 3.63
CA ALA A 104 16.38 12.88 2.79
C ALA A 104 17.11 12.41 1.52
N ASN A 105 17.98 11.40 1.64
CA ASN A 105 18.90 10.96 0.58
C ASN A 105 18.48 9.66 -0.12
N GLY A 106 17.34 9.07 0.22
CA GLY A 106 16.85 7.86 -0.44
C GLY A 106 16.62 8.08 -1.93
N LYS A 107 17.15 7.19 -2.77
CA LYS A 107 16.98 7.23 -4.23
C LYS A 107 15.65 6.63 -4.62
N VAL A 108 14.91 7.32 -5.49
CA VAL A 108 13.59 6.86 -5.94
C VAL A 108 13.65 6.53 -7.43
N TYR A 109 13.31 5.29 -7.75
CA TYR A 109 13.22 4.77 -9.11
C TYR A 109 11.76 4.53 -9.45
N ILE A 110 11.21 5.27 -10.40
CA ILE A 110 9.80 5.16 -10.84
C ILE A 110 9.79 4.43 -12.17
N ARG A 111 8.99 3.36 -12.26
CA ARG A 111 8.89 2.55 -13.47
C ARG A 111 7.45 2.18 -13.80
N LYS A 112 7.08 2.34 -15.08
CA LYS A 112 5.85 1.74 -15.60
C LYS A 112 6.03 0.23 -15.68
N GLY A 113 5.16 -0.52 -15.05
CA GLY A 113 5.24 -1.98 -15.00
C GLY A 113 3.99 -2.59 -14.39
N ASP A 114 3.94 -3.90 -14.48
CA ASP A 114 2.88 -4.73 -13.93
C ASP A 114 3.44 -5.55 -12.77
N ALA A 115 2.80 -5.50 -11.62
CA ALA A 115 3.21 -6.24 -10.41
C ALA A 115 3.30 -7.77 -10.61
N ARG A 116 2.65 -8.28 -11.66
CA ARG A 116 2.69 -9.70 -12.08
C ARG A 116 3.94 -10.05 -12.88
N HIS A 117 4.70 -9.06 -13.35
CA HIS A 117 5.85 -9.23 -14.25
C HIS A 117 6.95 -8.23 -13.88
N LEU A 118 7.76 -8.61 -12.90
CA LEU A 118 8.86 -7.80 -12.38
C LEU A 118 10.22 -8.25 -12.94
N ASP A 119 10.27 -8.72 -14.21
CA ASP A 119 11.46 -9.29 -14.86
C ASP A 119 12.69 -8.36 -14.84
N PHE A 120 12.46 -7.06 -14.68
CA PHE A 120 13.52 -6.06 -14.53
C PHE A 120 14.12 -5.97 -13.12
N ILE A 121 13.58 -6.72 -12.16
CA ILE A 121 14.09 -6.83 -10.78
C ILE A 121 14.72 -8.21 -10.63
N GLN A 122 15.97 -8.25 -10.20
CA GLN A 122 16.70 -9.49 -9.96
C GLN A 122 16.08 -10.27 -8.79
N ASP A 123 16.20 -11.59 -8.85
CA ASP A 123 15.84 -12.47 -7.74
C ASP A 123 16.61 -12.09 -6.47
N ASN A 124 15.92 -12.13 -5.33
CA ASN A 124 16.54 -11.88 -4.03
C ASN A 124 17.32 -10.55 -3.96
N SER A 125 16.80 -9.49 -4.55
CA SER A 125 17.46 -8.16 -4.57
C SER A 125 16.78 -7.12 -3.69
N ILE A 126 15.51 -7.31 -3.32
CA ILE A 126 14.69 -6.38 -2.53
C ILE A 126 14.82 -6.69 -1.03
N ASP A 127 15.02 -5.64 -0.22
CA ASP A 127 15.12 -5.76 1.24
C ASP A 127 13.77 -5.66 1.95
N LEU A 128 12.80 -4.95 1.38
CA LEU A 128 11.44 -4.82 1.92
C LEU A 128 10.44 -4.59 0.79
N ILE A 129 9.33 -5.31 0.80
CA ILE A 129 8.15 -4.95 0.01
C ILE A 129 7.16 -4.24 0.95
N CYS A 130 6.71 -3.05 0.57
CA CYS A 130 5.75 -2.25 1.31
C CYS A 130 4.74 -1.67 0.33
N THR A 131 3.56 -2.29 0.23
CA THR A 131 2.67 -2.06 -0.89
C THR A 131 1.18 -2.11 -0.52
N HIS A 132 0.36 -1.43 -1.32
CA HIS A 132 -1.08 -1.34 -1.14
C HIS A 132 -1.78 -1.57 -2.49
N PRO A 133 -2.09 -2.82 -2.83
CA PRO A 133 -2.74 -3.13 -4.10
C PRO A 133 -4.15 -2.55 -4.17
N PRO A 134 -4.70 -2.37 -5.38
CA PRO A 134 -6.10 -2.02 -5.54
C PRO A 134 -6.99 -3.14 -5.02
N TYR A 135 -8.19 -2.79 -4.58
CA TYR A 135 -9.20 -3.78 -4.21
C TYR A 135 -10.13 -4.04 -5.40
N ALA A 136 -10.35 -5.31 -5.71
CA ALA A 136 -11.19 -5.74 -6.82
C ALA A 136 -12.54 -5.02 -6.86
N ASP A 137 -12.87 -4.37 -7.98
CA ASP A 137 -14.16 -3.73 -8.30
C ASP A 137 -14.72 -2.74 -7.25
N ILE A 138 -13.87 -2.28 -6.29
CA ILE A 138 -14.25 -1.29 -5.27
C ILE A 138 -13.95 0.14 -5.76
N ILE A 139 -12.74 0.35 -6.27
CA ILE A 139 -12.29 1.62 -6.84
C ILE A 139 -11.65 1.31 -8.18
N LYS A 140 -12.27 1.70 -9.28
CA LYS A 140 -11.65 1.63 -10.60
C LYS A 140 -10.68 2.80 -10.76
N TYR A 141 -9.41 2.49 -10.99
CA TYR A 141 -8.36 3.49 -11.17
C TYR A 141 -8.16 3.87 -12.64
N SER A 142 -8.64 3.02 -13.56
CA SER A 142 -8.64 3.30 -14.99
C SER A 142 -9.88 2.71 -15.68
N GLU A 143 -10.21 3.27 -16.86
CA GLU A 143 -11.30 2.70 -17.70
C GLU A 143 -10.75 1.81 -18.83
N ASP A 144 -9.53 2.06 -19.27
CA ASP A 144 -8.92 1.53 -20.50
C ASP A 144 -7.62 0.74 -20.29
N ILE A 145 -7.05 0.73 -19.06
CA ILE A 145 -5.83 -0.04 -18.77
C ILE A 145 -6.20 -1.49 -18.48
N GLU A 146 -5.94 -2.38 -19.44
CA GLU A 146 -6.23 -3.82 -19.34
C GLU A 146 -5.53 -4.48 -18.14
N LYS A 147 -4.32 -4.01 -17.80
CA LYS A 147 -3.49 -4.54 -16.71
C LYS A 147 -3.89 -4.03 -15.32
N ASP A 148 -4.88 -3.16 -15.23
CA ASP A 148 -5.34 -2.61 -13.94
C ASP A 148 -6.20 -3.65 -13.19
N LEU A 149 -5.66 -4.21 -12.12
CA LEU A 149 -6.32 -5.21 -11.29
C LEU A 149 -7.60 -4.70 -10.63
N SER A 150 -7.75 -3.38 -10.47
CA SER A 150 -8.98 -2.77 -9.91
C SER A 150 -10.22 -2.99 -10.75
N ARG A 151 -10.07 -3.39 -12.01
CA ARG A 151 -11.17 -3.64 -12.95
C ARG A 151 -11.71 -5.06 -12.86
N LEU A 152 -10.99 -5.95 -12.20
CA LEU A 152 -11.31 -7.36 -12.12
C LEU A 152 -12.40 -7.63 -11.09
N LYS A 153 -13.20 -8.66 -11.34
CA LYS A 153 -14.06 -9.23 -10.29
C LYS A 153 -13.21 -9.91 -9.24
N VAL A 154 -13.74 -10.07 -8.03
CA VAL A 154 -13.01 -10.65 -6.88
C VAL A 154 -12.32 -11.97 -7.25
N LYS A 155 -13.02 -12.89 -7.92
CA LYS A 155 -12.44 -14.18 -8.31
C LYS A 155 -11.23 -14.04 -9.22
N ASP A 156 -11.32 -13.21 -10.25
CA ASP A 156 -10.26 -13.01 -11.23
C ASP A 156 -9.09 -12.21 -10.59
N PHE A 157 -9.40 -11.24 -9.71
CA PHE A 157 -8.41 -10.53 -8.93
C PHE A 157 -7.58 -11.48 -8.03
N LEU A 158 -8.23 -12.40 -7.33
CA LEU A 158 -7.54 -13.36 -6.48
C LEU A 158 -6.65 -14.32 -7.30
N GLU A 159 -7.07 -14.70 -8.49
CA GLU A 159 -6.23 -15.50 -9.38
C GLU A 159 -4.96 -14.74 -9.80
N GLU A 160 -5.11 -13.48 -10.19
CA GLU A 160 -3.98 -12.62 -10.55
C GLU A 160 -3.04 -12.33 -9.37
N MET A 161 -3.59 -12.23 -8.16
CA MET A 161 -2.78 -12.04 -6.94
C MET A 161 -1.84 -13.22 -6.65
N LYS A 162 -2.10 -14.42 -7.17
CA LYS A 162 -1.14 -15.55 -7.09
C LYS A 162 0.15 -15.23 -7.83
N THR A 163 0.05 -14.65 -9.01
CA THR A 163 1.23 -14.22 -9.79
C THR A 163 1.96 -13.08 -9.09
N VAL A 164 1.22 -12.11 -8.52
CA VAL A 164 1.82 -11.03 -7.71
C VAL A 164 2.58 -11.60 -6.51
N ALA A 165 2.02 -12.58 -5.80
CA ALA A 165 2.66 -13.20 -4.65
C ALA A 165 3.92 -13.96 -5.05
N ALA A 166 3.90 -14.70 -6.17
CA ALA A 166 5.05 -15.42 -6.69
C ALA A 166 6.20 -14.47 -7.08
N GLU A 167 5.91 -13.37 -7.78
CA GLU A 167 6.89 -12.33 -8.11
C GLU A 167 7.44 -11.64 -6.87
N SER A 168 6.56 -11.31 -5.91
CA SER A 168 6.98 -10.74 -4.61
C SER A 168 7.94 -11.68 -3.88
N TYR A 169 7.63 -12.98 -3.86
CA TYR A 169 8.51 -13.99 -3.27
C TYR A 169 9.85 -14.10 -4.01
N ARG A 170 9.82 -14.10 -5.34
CA ARG A 170 11.03 -14.19 -6.17
C ARG A 170 12.00 -13.05 -5.88
N VAL A 171 11.53 -11.80 -5.92
CA VAL A 171 12.38 -10.61 -5.83
C VAL A 171 12.85 -10.29 -4.40
N LEU A 172 12.09 -10.69 -3.37
CA LEU A 172 12.44 -10.42 -1.97
C LEU A 172 13.62 -11.29 -1.53
N LYS A 173 14.58 -10.72 -0.82
CA LYS A 173 15.69 -11.45 -0.20
C LYS A 173 15.17 -12.41 0.89
N LYS A 174 15.90 -13.48 1.10
CA LYS A 174 15.66 -14.42 2.20
C LYS A 174 15.68 -13.69 3.56
N ASP A 175 14.82 -14.10 4.47
CA ASP A 175 14.67 -13.54 5.81
C ASP A 175 14.21 -12.09 5.87
N LYS A 176 13.76 -11.52 4.75
CA LYS A 176 13.21 -10.18 4.64
C LYS A 176 11.68 -10.20 4.64
N PHE A 177 11.06 -9.01 4.62
CA PHE A 177 9.64 -8.83 4.90
C PHE A 177 8.88 -8.27 3.72
N CYS A 178 7.62 -8.71 3.60
CA CYS A 178 6.63 -8.17 2.67
C CYS A 178 5.42 -7.68 3.48
N ALA A 179 5.14 -6.37 3.43
CA ALA A 179 3.98 -5.76 4.06
C ALA A 179 2.95 -5.37 3.01
N ILE A 180 1.73 -5.88 3.15
CA ILE A 180 0.62 -5.64 2.21
C ILE A 180 -0.64 -5.24 2.97
N LEU A 181 -1.22 -4.07 2.61
CA LEU A 181 -2.51 -3.63 3.15
C LEU A 181 -3.65 -4.13 2.25
N MET A 182 -4.65 -4.75 2.86
CA MET A 182 -5.83 -5.28 2.16
C MET A 182 -7.12 -4.90 2.88
N GLY A 183 -8.14 -4.61 2.11
CA GLY A 183 -9.50 -4.40 2.61
C GLY A 183 -10.48 -5.45 2.10
N ASP A 184 -11.57 -5.58 2.83
CA ASP A 184 -12.67 -6.47 2.47
C ASP A 184 -13.82 -5.73 1.82
N THR A 185 -14.70 -6.46 1.17
CA THR A 185 -15.89 -5.93 0.53
C THR A 185 -17.14 -6.67 0.93
N ARG A 186 -18.28 -6.20 0.45
CA ARG A 186 -19.58 -6.81 0.69
C ARG A 186 -20.35 -6.98 -0.60
N GLN A 187 -20.86 -8.17 -0.86
CA GLN A 187 -21.68 -8.46 -2.02
C GLN A 187 -22.94 -9.21 -1.59
N LYS A 188 -24.10 -8.80 -2.12
CA LYS A 188 -25.40 -9.44 -1.83
C LYS A 188 -25.68 -9.57 -0.31
N GLY A 189 -25.29 -8.58 0.49
CA GLY A 189 -25.47 -8.58 1.95
C GLY A 189 -24.42 -9.37 2.74
N CYS A 190 -23.61 -10.20 2.10
CA CYS A 190 -22.57 -10.99 2.76
C CYS A 190 -21.19 -10.34 2.63
N MET A 191 -20.36 -10.52 3.65
CA MET A 191 -18.97 -10.09 3.62
C MET A 191 -18.17 -11.03 2.70
N ILE A 192 -17.28 -10.46 1.91
CA ILE A 192 -16.28 -11.16 1.12
C ILE A 192 -14.92 -10.89 1.77
N PRO A 193 -14.33 -11.88 2.47
CA PRO A 193 -13.11 -11.70 3.24
C PRO A 193 -11.86 -11.79 2.33
N MET A 194 -11.80 -10.94 1.32
CA MET A 194 -10.77 -10.91 0.28
C MET A 194 -9.35 -10.77 0.87
N SER A 195 -9.24 -10.09 2.02
CA SER A 195 -7.97 -9.91 2.73
C SER A 195 -7.38 -11.26 3.17
N PHE A 196 -8.21 -12.16 3.68
CA PHE A 196 -7.77 -13.49 4.13
C PHE A 196 -7.46 -14.42 2.96
N ASP A 197 -8.21 -14.30 1.84
CA ASP A 197 -7.88 -15.03 0.62
C ASP A 197 -6.50 -14.61 0.09
N VAL A 198 -6.20 -13.31 0.07
CA VAL A 198 -4.86 -12.80 -0.32
C VAL A 198 -3.79 -13.24 0.68
N MET A 199 -4.08 -13.23 1.99
CA MET A 199 -3.17 -13.77 3.00
C MET A 199 -2.79 -15.22 2.69
N GLN A 200 -3.77 -16.07 2.41
CA GLN A 200 -3.54 -17.48 2.07
C GLN A 200 -2.73 -17.63 0.77
N ILE A 201 -3.02 -16.81 -0.24
CA ILE A 201 -2.26 -16.80 -1.50
C ILE A 201 -0.77 -16.49 -1.26
N PHE A 202 -0.45 -15.56 -0.36
CA PHE A 202 0.95 -15.26 -0.02
C PHE A 202 1.59 -16.42 0.75
N GLU A 203 0.88 -17.07 1.68
CA GLU A 203 1.39 -18.26 2.38
C GLU A 203 1.63 -19.43 1.40
N ASP A 204 0.73 -19.65 0.46
CA ASP A 204 0.87 -20.68 -0.59
C ASP A 204 2.07 -20.40 -1.52
N ALA A 205 2.43 -19.13 -1.72
CA ALA A 205 3.64 -18.74 -2.44
C ALA A 205 4.96 -18.97 -1.67
N GLY A 206 4.87 -19.37 -0.38
CA GLY A 206 6.02 -19.71 0.46
C GLY A 206 6.33 -18.71 1.58
N PHE A 207 5.61 -17.62 1.66
CA PHE A 207 5.74 -16.67 2.77
C PHE A 207 5.21 -17.25 4.08
N LYS A 208 5.71 -16.73 5.21
CA LYS A 208 5.17 -17.02 6.54
C LYS A 208 4.58 -15.76 7.14
N LEU A 209 3.32 -15.83 7.56
CA LEU A 209 2.69 -14.69 8.25
C LEU A 209 3.43 -14.42 9.56
N LYS A 210 3.93 -13.18 9.70
CA LYS A 210 4.59 -12.71 10.92
C LYS A 210 3.67 -11.87 11.77
N GLU A 211 2.97 -10.91 11.17
CA GLU A 211 2.05 -10.03 11.88
C GLU A 211 0.74 -9.85 11.08
N LEU A 212 -0.36 -9.78 11.81
CA LEU A 212 -1.66 -9.34 11.32
C LEU A 212 -2.05 -8.10 12.12
N ILE A 213 -2.19 -6.97 11.43
CA ILE A 213 -2.47 -5.67 12.02
C ILE A 213 -3.85 -5.21 11.54
N ILE A 214 -4.71 -4.83 12.48
CA ILE A 214 -6.00 -4.19 12.19
C ILE A 214 -5.76 -2.69 12.11
N LYS A 215 -6.00 -2.11 10.95
CA LYS A 215 -5.90 -0.67 10.72
C LYS A 215 -7.30 -0.06 10.62
N GLU A 216 -7.64 0.81 11.56
CA GLU A 216 -8.93 1.51 11.56
C GLU A 216 -9.07 2.45 10.35
N GLN A 217 -10.26 2.45 9.76
CA GLN A 217 -10.63 3.42 8.73
C GLN A 217 -11.28 4.65 9.36
N HIS A 218 -10.75 5.83 9.03
CA HIS A 218 -11.28 7.12 9.46
C HIS A 218 -11.78 7.94 8.29
N ASN A 219 -12.72 8.86 8.57
CA ASN A 219 -13.18 9.88 7.62
C ASN A 219 -13.74 9.34 6.28
N CYS A 220 -14.34 8.14 6.30
CA CYS A 220 -15.00 7.58 5.11
C CYS A 220 -16.21 8.43 4.74
N LYS A 221 -16.17 9.08 3.58
CA LYS A 221 -17.23 10.01 3.09
C LYS A 221 -18.63 9.36 3.04
N ALA A 222 -18.71 8.07 2.73
CA ALA A 222 -19.96 7.34 2.61
C ALA A 222 -20.57 6.90 3.95
N THR A 223 -19.85 7.05 5.07
CA THR A 223 -20.30 6.52 6.38
C THR A 223 -21.65 7.07 6.80
N GLY A 224 -21.91 8.37 6.60
CA GLY A 224 -23.19 8.99 6.97
C GLY A 224 -24.40 8.37 6.24
N TYR A 225 -24.29 8.21 4.93
CA TYR A 225 -25.33 7.56 4.11
C TYR A 225 -25.52 6.08 4.49
N TRP A 226 -24.43 5.34 4.66
CA TRP A 226 -24.48 3.91 4.96
C TRP A 226 -24.91 3.60 6.39
N LYS A 227 -24.74 4.51 7.37
CA LYS A 227 -25.24 4.29 8.75
C LYS A 227 -26.73 4.00 8.79
N THR A 228 -27.55 4.79 8.12
CA THR A 228 -28.99 4.57 8.04
C THR A 228 -29.33 3.24 7.37
N ASN A 229 -28.63 2.92 6.28
CA ASN A 229 -28.83 1.68 5.55
C ASN A 229 -28.39 0.45 6.34
N SER A 230 -27.32 0.55 7.14
CA SER A 230 -26.84 -0.56 7.97
C SER A 230 -27.87 -1.00 9.00
N VAL A 231 -28.58 -0.05 9.62
CA VAL A 231 -29.68 -0.34 10.53
C VAL A 231 -30.89 -0.90 9.77
N LYS A 232 -31.28 -0.23 8.67
CA LYS A 232 -32.45 -0.63 7.86
C LYS A 232 -32.31 -2.04 7.28
N TYR A 233 -31.13 -2.43 6.85
CA TYR A 233 -30.86 -3.69 6.18
C TYR A 233 -30.04 -4.68 7.03
N ASN A 234 -29.85 -4.38 8.31
CA ASN A 234 -29.18 -5.24 9.30
C ASN A 234 -27.81 -5.75 8.87
N PHE A 235 -26.87 -4.83 8.59
CA PHE A 235 -25.46 -5.18 8.35
C PHE A 235 -24.52 -4.20 9.05
N LEU A 236 -23.31 -4.64 9.37
CA LEU A 236 -22.29 -3.79 9.97
C LEU A 236 -21.42 -3.15 8.87
N LEU A 237 -21.03 -1.89 9.08
CA LEU A 237 -20.08 -1.21 8.22
C LEU A 237 -18.69 -1.78 8.47
N ILE A 238 -17.95 -2.07 7.39
CA ILE A 238 -16.53 -2.43 7.48
C ILE A 238 -15.77 -1.14 7.79
N ALA A 239 -15.13 -1.09 8.95
CA ALA A 239 -14.45 0.09 9.47
C ALA A 239 -12.94 -0.13 9.69
N HIS A 240 -12.38 -1.14 9.05
CA HIS A 240 -10.97 -1.49 9.16
C HIS A 240 -10.46 -2.13 7.87
N GLU A 241 -9.16 -2.17 7.78
CA GLU A 241 -8.38 -2.90 6.79
C GLU A 241 -7.37 -3.78 7.54
N TYR A 242 -6.80 -4.77 6.87
CA TYR A 242 -5.77 -5.63 7.43
C TYR A 242 -4.43 -5.34 6.78
N LEU A 243 -3.42 -5.11 7.59
CA LEU A 243 -2.04 -5.03 7.15
C LEU A 243 -1.33 -6.33 7.57
N PHE A 244 -1.00 -7.14 6.59
CA PHE A 244 -0.24 -8.36 6.79
C PHE A 244 1.24 -8.06 6.62
N VAL A 245 2.06 -8.58 7.52
CA VAL A 245 3.51 -8.59 7.39
C VAL A 245 3.96 -10.04 7.30
N PHE A 246 4.53 -10.39 6.16
CA PHE A 246 5.07 -11.72 5.89
C PHE A 246 6.59 -11.70 5.97
N ARG A 247 7.17 -12.87 6.25
CA ARG A 247 8.61 -13.15 6.13
C ARG A 247 8.84 -14.20 5.04
N LYS A 248 9.83 -13.98 4.19
CA LYS A 248 10.35 -14.97 3.24
C LYS A 248 11.29 -15.95 3.89
#